data_6c98ccc20ed781eccfa24f8a9389e89b
#
_entry.id   6c98ccc20ed781eccfa24f8a9389e89b
#
_cell.length_a   1.000
_cell.length_b   1.000
_cell.length_c   1.000
_cell.angle_alpha   90.00
_cell.angle_beta   90.00
_cell.angle_gamma   90.00
#
_symmetry.space_group_name_H-M   'P 1'
#
loop_
_entity.id
_entity.type
_entity.pdbx_description
1 polymer ?
#
loop_
_entity_poly.entity_id
_entity_poly.type
_entity_poly.pdbx_seq_one_letter_code
_entity_poly.pdbx_strand_id
1 'polypeptide(L)'
;MSDLIQHLTDKTFSEAVARGITVVDFWAPWCAPCRDLAPVTETLAEEFKGKAAFAKLNVDDFTPLSEQYDVLSMPTLVIFKNGAPQDRIVGALPIDQLRIRIQQAL
;
A
#
# COMPACT_ATOMS: atom_id res chain seq x y z
N MET A 1 -16.38 -4.03 0.53
CA MET A 1 -15.23 -3.37 1.15
C MET A 1 -14.53 -4.34 2.07
N SER A 2 -13.22 -4.45 2.01
CA SER A 2 -12.49 -5.42 2.82
C SER A 2 -12.07 -4.83 4.14
N ASP A 3 -12.36 -5.50 5.24
CA ASP A 3 -11.86 -5.14 6.57
C ASP A 3 -10.37 -5.40 6.72
N LEU A 4 -9.74 -6.04 5.74
CA LEU A 4 -8.32 -6.35 5.73
C LEU A 4 -7.45 -5.16 5.35
N ILE A 5 -8.04 -4.08 4.81
CA ILE A 5 -7.27 -2.90 4.41
C ILE A 5 -7.49 -1.79 5.42
N GLN A 6 -6.44 -1.49 6.19
CA GLN A 6 -6.49 -0.44 7.19
C GLN A 6 -6.28 0.93 6.53
N HIS A 7 -7.11 1.90 6.87
CA HIS A 7 -6.92 3.29 6.44
C HIS A 7 -6.03 4.01 7.45
N LEU A 8 -4.83 4.37 7.01
CA LEU A 8 -3.81 4.93 7.90
C LEU A 8 -3.94 6.44 8.03
N THR A 9 -3.46 6.94 9.15
CA THR A 9 -3.28 8.37 9.42
C THR A 9 -1.82 8.60 9.79
N ASP A 10 -1.44 9.86 9.99
CA ASP A 10 -0.10 10.22 10.47
C ASP A 10 0.19 9.61 11.85
N LYS A 11 -0.85 9.35 12.64
CA LYS A 11 -0.70 8.78 13.99
C LYS A 11 -0.61 7.26 14.01
N THR A 12 -1.18 6.59 13.01
CA THR A 12 -1.23 5.12 12.98
C THR A 12 -0.19 4.51 12.04
N PHE A 13 0.45 5.31 11.20
CA PHE A 13 1.33 4.83 10.14
C PHE A 13 2.52 4.03 10.67
N SER A 14 3.30 4.63 11.60
CA SER A 14 4.52 4.00 12.11
C SER A 14 4.27 2.63 12.70
N GLU A 15 3.22 2.49 13.49
CA GLU A 15 2.90 1.21 14.12
C GLU A 15 2.40 0.20 13.10
N ALA A 16 1.63 0.65 12.11
CA ALA A 16 1.07 -0.24 11.09
C ALA A 16 2.16 -0.92 10.27
N VAL A 17 3.26 -0.23 9.98
CA VAL A 17 4.34 -0.77 9.14
C VAL A 17 5.50 -1.35 9.93
N ALA A 18 5.44 -1.29 11.27
CA ALA A 18 6.59 -1.59 12.14
C ALA A 18 7.05 -3.04 12.07
N ARG A 19 6.17 -3.99 11.84
CA ARG A 19 6.46 -5.42 11.94
C ARG A 19 5.91 -6.17 10.76
N GLY A 20 6.67 -7.18 10.29
CA GLY A 20 6.26 -8.04 9.19
C GLY A 20 6.20 -7.29 7.87
N ILE A 21 5.42 -7.82 6.95
CA ILE A 21 5.24 -7.25 5.62
C ILE A 21 3.94 -6.44 5.59
N THR A 22 4.03 -5.17 5.21
CA THR A 22 2.87 -4.31 5.04
C THR A 22 2.95 -3.62 3.69
N VAL A 23 1.91 -3.78 2.89
CA VAL A 23 1.77 -3.12 1.59
C VAL A 23 0.91 -1.88 1.80
N VAL A 24 1.47 -0.70 1.57
CA VAL A 24 0.74 0.57 1.71
C VAL A 24 0.47 1.16 0.34
N ASP A 25 -0.81 1.37 0.05
CA ASP A 25 -1.30 2.01 -1.17
C ASP A 25 -1.43 3.51 -0.90
N PHE A 26 -0.53 4.30 -1.47
CA PHE A 26 -0.62 5.76 -1.44
C PHE A 26 -1.51 6.20 -2.59
N TRP A 27 -2.66 6.76 -2.27
CA TRP A 27 -3.71 7.06 -3.24
C TRP A 27 -4.29 8.45 -3.03
N ALA A 28 -5.11 8.89 -3.99
CA ALA A 28 -5.85 10.15 -3.88
C ALA A 28 -7.26 9.96 -4.45
N PRO A 29 -8.26 10.67 -3.90
CA PRO A 29 -9.65 10.53 -4.37
C PRO A 29 -9.88 10.90 -5.83
N TRP A 30 -9.08 11.83 -6.35
CA TRP A 30 -9.19 12.31 -7.74
C TRP A 30 -8.48 11.41 -8.76
N CYS A 31 -7.81 10.39 -8.31
CA CYS A 31 -6.95 9.54 -9.13
C CYS A 31 -7.73 8.35 -9.69
N ALA A 32 -7.99 8.35 -11.01
CA ALA A 32 -8.71 7.26 -11.66
C ALA A 32 -7.97 5.91 -11.58
N PRO A 33 -6.64 5.84 -11.86
CA PRO A 33 -5.91 4.58 -11.71
C PRO A 33 -5.94 4.04 -10.28
N CYS A 34 -6.00 4.91 -9.27
CA CYS A 34 -6.13 4.47 -7.88
C CYS A 34 -7.45 3.74 -7.66
N ARG A 35 -8.54 4.22 -8.25
CA ARG A 35 -9.83 3.56 -8.15
C ARG A 35 -9.81 2.20 -8.85
N ASP A 36 -9.12 2.10 -9.99
CA ASP A 36 -8.99 0.83 -10.70
C ASP A 36 -8.17 -0.18 -9.89
N LEU A 37 -7.20 0.29 -9.11
CA LEU A 37 -6.37 -0.57 -8.29
C LEU A 37 -7.09 -1.07 -7.04
N ALA A 38 -8.09 -0.34 -6.53
CA ALA A 38 -8.74 -0.68 -5.27
C ALA A 38 -9.25 -2.12 -5.19
N PRO A 39 -10.01 -2.66 -6.19
CA PRO A 39 -10.44 -4.06 -6.12
C PRO A 39 -9.26 -5.05 -6.20
N VAL A 40 -8.18 -4.67 -6.87
CA VAL A 40 -6.98 -5.51 -6.97
C VAL A 40 -6.31 -5.64 -5.60
N THR A 41 -6.15 -4.53 -4.88
CA THR A 41 -5.56 -4.59 -3.54
C THR A 41 -6.44 -5.35 -2.56
N GLU A 42 -7.76 -5.25 -2.69
CA GLU A 42 -8.67 -6.05 -1.86
C GLU A 42 -8.50 -7.54 -2.11
N THR A 43 -8.39 -7.95 -3.37
CA THR A 43 -8.15 -9.35 -3.73
C THR A 43 -6.82 -9.84 -3.16
N LEU A 44 -5.76 -9.04 -3.30
CA LEU A 44 -4.44 -9.40 -2.79
C LEU A 44 -4.43 -9.46 -1.26
N ALA A 45 -5.15 -8.57 -0.59
CA ALA A 45 -5.26 -8.59 0.86
C ALA A 45 -5.87 -9.91 1.36
N GLU A 46 -6.89 -10.42 0.65
CA GLU A 46 -7.47 -11.73 0.97
C GLU A 46 -6.46 -12.86 0.72
N GLU A 47 -5.77 -12.84 -0.42
CA GLU A 47 -4.81 -13.88 -0.77
C GLU A 47 -3.66 -13.98 0.23
N PHE A 48 -3.18 -12.84 0.71
CA PHE A 48 -2.02 -12.78 1.62
C PHE A 48 -2.40 -12.69 3.08
N LYS A 49 -3.66 -12.93 3.42
CA LYS A 49 -4.12 -12.91 4.80
C LYS A 49 -3.25 -13.82 5.67
N GLY A 50 -2.73 -13.27 6.77
CA GLY A 50 -1.81 -13.97 7.65
C GLY A 50 -0.35 -13.92 7.23
N LYS A 51 -0.05 -13.43 6.01
CA LYS A 51 1.33 -13.34 5.50
C LYS A 51 1.79 -11.90 5.30
N ALA A 52 0.91 -11.04 4.85
CA ALA A 52 1.18 -9.62 4.64
C ALA A 52 -0.07 -8.82 4.99
N ALA A 53 0.14 -7.66 5.61
CA ALA A 53 -0.93 -6.72 5.89
C ALA A 53 -1.04 -5.71 4.74
N PHE A 54 -2.25 -5.19 4.53
CA PHE A 54 -2.51 -4.18 3.52
C PHE A 54 -3.11 -2.95 4.17
N ALA A 55 -2.69 -1.78 3.68
CA ALA A 55 -3.16 -0.50 4.19
C ALA A 55 -3.23 0.53 3.07
N LYS A 56 -3.97 1.61 3.29
CA LYS A 56 -4.12 2.73 2.37
C LYS A 56 -3.82 4.03 3.09
N LEU A 57 -3.19 4.96 2.38
CA LEU A 57 -2.96 6.32 2.88
C LEU A 57 -3.41 7.32 1.82
N ASN A 58 -4.34 8.20 2.19
CA ASN A 58 -4.79 9.29 1.32
C ASN A 58 -3.74 10.41 1.36
N VAL A 59 -3.04 10.63 0.24
CA VAL A 59 -1.96 11.61 0.20
C VAL A 59 -2.42 13.05 0.37
N ASP A 60 -3.68 13.34 0.02
CA ASP A 60 -4.23 14.69 0.19
C ASP A 60 -4.37 15.06 1.67
N ASP A 61 -4.66 14.08 2.52
CA ASP A 61 -4.83 14.30 3.95
C ASP A 61 -3.50 14.28 4.70
N PHE A 62 -2.49 13.58 4.17
CA PHE A 62 -1.23 13.33 4.89
C PHE A 62 -0.02 13.58 3.98
N THR A 63 0.05 14.78 3.40
CA THR A 63 1.11 15.18 2.47
C THR A 63 2.53 14.96 3.02
N PRO A 64 2.84 15.30 4.30
CA PRO A 64 4.19 15.06 4.80
C PRO A 64 4.65 13.60 4.74
N LEU A 65 3.74 12.65 4.94
CA LEU A 65 4.08 11.23 4.81
C LEU A 65 4.39 10.84 3.37
N SER A 66 3.59 11.34 2.42
CA SER A 66 3.85 11.04 1.02
C SER A 66 5.18 11.62 0.56
N GLU A 67 5.54 12.81 1.03
CA GLU A 67 6.83 13.42 0.74
C GLU A 67 7.99 12.64 1.38
N GLN A 68 7.80 12.18 2.60
CA GLN A 68 8.81 11.39 3.32
C GLN A 68 9.21 10.14 2.54
N TYR A 69 8.26 9.50 1.86
CA TYR A 69 8.51 8.28 1.10
C TYR A 69 8.62 8.52 -0.40
N ASP A 70 8.82 9.78 -0.81
CA ASP A 70 9.04 10.17 -2.21
C ASP A 70 7.91 9.71 -3.14
N VAL A 71 6.68 9.82 -2.68
CA VAL A 71 5.50 9.49 -3.50
C VAL A 71 5.17 10.70 -4.36
N LEU A 72 5.54 10.64 -5.63
CA LEU A 72 5.37 11.74 -6.59
C LEU A 72 4.18 11.54 -7.50
N SER A 73 3.71 10.32 -7.66
CA SER A 73 2.56 10.01 -8.49
C SER A 73 1.74 8.91 -7.83
N MET A 74 0.45 8.86 -8.13
CA MET A 74 -0.47 7.87 -7.57
C MET A 74 -1.04 6.99 -8.67
N PRO A 75 -1.33 5.72 -8.37
CA PRO A 75 -1.03 5.07 -7.10
C PRO A 75 0.44 4.71 -6.98
N THR A 76 0.95 4.69 -5.77
CA THR A 76 2.25 4.11 -5.46
C THR A 76 2.05 3.12 -4.33
N LEU A 77 2.45 1.87 -4.56
CA LEU A 77 2.49 0.87 -3.50
C LEU A 77 3.90 0.80 -2.95
N VAL A 78 4.03 0.91 -1.64
CA VAL A 78 5.32 0.70 -0.98
C VAL A 78 5.17 -0.53 -0.10
N ILE A 79 6.06 -1.50 -0.29
CA ILE A 79 6.10 -2.71 0.52
C ILE A 79 7.09 -2.47 1.65
N PHE A 80 6.60 -2.48 2.88
CA PHE A 80 7.43 -2.31 4.08
C PHE A 80 7.73 -3.67 4.68
N LYS A 81 8.96 -3.83 5.15
CA LYS A 81 9.36 -5.01 5.91
C LYS A 81 10.01 -4.55 7.20
N ASN A 82 9.36 -4.86 8.32
CA ASN A 82 9.83 -4.47 9.65
C ASN A 82 10.15 -2.98 9.74
N GLY A 83 9.27 -2.15 9.21
CA GLY A 83 9.36 -0.70 9.29
C GLY A 83 10.15 -0.02 8.18
N ALA A 84 10.85 -0.77 7.33
CA ALA A 84 11.69 -0.20 6.27
C ALA A 84 11.07 -0.46 4.88
N PRO A 85 11.11 0.52 3.97
CA PRO A 85 10.67 0.28 2.59
C PRO A 85 11.55 -0.78 1.93
N GLN A 86 10.91 -1.83 1.42
CA GLN A 86 11.59 -2.95 0.78
C GLN A 86 11.48 -2.86 -0.75
N ASP A 87 10.33 -2.42 -1.25
CA ASP A 87 10.05 -2.31 -2.67
C ASP A 87 9.04 -1.21 -2.92
N ARG A 88 9.06 -0.67 -4.13
CA ARG A 88 8.19 0.42 -4.55
C ARG A 88 7.62 0.11 -5.92
N ILE A 89 6.32 0.26 -6.08
CA ILE A 89 5.63 0.00 -7.34
C ILE A 89 4.82 1.24 -7.69
N VAL A 90 5.19 1.89 -8.79
CA VAL A 90 4.50 3.09 -9.27
C VAL A 90 3.53 2.71 -10.38
N GLY A 91 2.27 3.12 -10.23
CA GLY A 91 1.23 2.85 -11.21
C GLY A 91 0.41 1.61 -10.89
N ALA A 92 -0.68 1.43 -11.64
CA ALA A 92 -1.61 0.32 -11.44
C ALA A 92 -1.18 -0.87 -12.31
N LEU A 93 -0.23 -1.65 -11.83
CA LEU A 93 0.25 -2.84 -12.52
C LEU A 93 -0.79 -3.96 -12.47
N PRO A 94 -0.73 -4.91 -13.41
CA PRO A 94 -1.59 -6.10 -13.37
C PRO A 94 -1.39 -6.90 -12.08
N ILE A 95 -2.47 -7.54 -11.61
CA ILE A 95 -2.48 -8.25 -10.34
C ILE A 95 -1.38 -9.32 -10.26
N ASP A 96 -1.09 -10.02 -11.35
CA ASP A 96 -0.07 -11.06 -11.34
C ASP A 96 1.32 -10.51 -11.04
N GLN A 97 1.64 -9.32 -11.56
CA GLN A 97 2.91 -8.67 -11.30
C GLN A 97 3.00 -8.18 -9.86
N LEU A 98 1.92 -7.64 -9.33
CA LEU A 98 1.87 -7.23 -7.92
C LEU A 98 2.04 -8.43 -6.99
N ARG A 99 1.38 -9.54 -7.30
CA ARG A 99 1.48 -10.77 -6.52
C ARG A 99 2.91 -11.26 -6.43
N ILE A 100 3.64 -11.25 -7.55
CA ILE A 100 5.03 -11.68 -7.60
C ILE A 100 5.90 -10.78 -6.70
N ARG A 101 5.72 -9.45 -6.80
CA ARG A 101 6.50 -8.49 -6.02
C ARG A 101 6.26 -8.66 -4.52
N ILE A 102 5.03 -8.91 -4.11
CA ILE A 102 4.71 -9.16 -2.70
C ILE A 102 5.33 -10.48 -2.24
N GLN A 103 5.24 -11.54 -3.05
CA GLN A 103 5.84 -12.83 -2.72
C GLN A 103 7.35 -12.71 -2.53
N GLN A 104 8.02 -11.91 -3.34
CA GLN A 104 9.46 -11.70 -3.22
C GLN A 104 9.86 -11.01 -1.91
N ALA A 105 8.96 -10.28 -1.29
CA ALA A 105 9.21 -9.58 -0.03
C ALA A 105 8.99 -10.46 1.20
N LEU A 106 8.27 -11.56 1.06
CA LEU A 106 7.92 -12.44 2.19
C LEU A 106 9.13 -13.13 2.82
#